data_b18e55b1515df5cad733684cec8834a9
#
_entry.id   b18e55b1515df5cad733684cec8834a9
#
_cell.length_a   1.000
_cell.length_b   1.000
_cell.length_c   1.000
_cell.angle_alpha   90.00
_cell.angle_beta   90.00
_cell.angle_gamma   90.00
#
_symmetry.space_group_name_H-M   'P 1'
#
loop_
_entity.id
_entity.type
_entity.pdbx_description
1 polymer ?
#
loop_
_entity_poly.entity_id
_entity_poly.type
_entity_poly.pdbx_seq_one_letter_code
_entity_poly.pdbx_strand_id
1 'polypeptide(L)'
;MFLKIKKIPRVNWSSDKPYNFKPKFSTFFFLCFGLMLFGLGEGLLIVSFTGASPWSVLAQGISLNVNLTIGTITFLISLAVLILWIPLGQKPGMGTIFNAIIIALMIDLCIKFVPTPSDYLYQLILATISVITVGIGGGIYLVSNLGAGPRDGLMIGLQKKSNLPVAAVRAFLEISVVSIGWYLGGTVGVGTLLFAFGIGPCVALGLYLVDNIFN
;
A
#
# COMPACT_ATOMS: atom_id res chain seq x y z
N MET A 1 -4.29 6.00 -22.32
CA MET A 1 -3.96 4.62 -22.78
C MET A 1 -3.75 3.68 -21.57
N PHE A 2 -3.00 4.07 -20.55
CA PHE A 2 -2.72 3.27 -19.34
C PHE A 2 -3.95 2.96 -18.46
N LEU A 3 -4.98 3.80 -18.44
CA LEU A 3 -6.24 3.56 -17.71
C LEU A 3 -7.10 2.39 -18.28
N LYS A 4 -6.70 1.80 -19.41
CA LYS A 4 -7.41 0.65 -20.02
C LYS A 4 -6.94 -0.71 -19.53
N ILE A 5 -5.95 -0.78 -18.62
CA ILE A 5 -5.47 -2.05 -18.09
C ILE A 5 -6.55 -2.67 -17.21
N LYS A 6 -7.21 -3.72 -17.70
CA LYS A 6 -8.28 -4.45 -17.00
C LYS A 6 -7.76 -5.66 -16.22
N LYS A 7 -6.52 -6.09 -16.46
CA LYS A 7 -5.90 -7.27 -15.83
C LYS A 7 -4.44 -6.95 -15.49
N ILE A 8 -3.94 -7.51 -14.41
CA ILE A 8 -2.52 -7.45 -14.06
C ILE A 8 -1.73 -8.16 -15.16
N PRO A 9 -0.75 -7.47 -15.81
CA PRO A 9 0.06 -8.09 -16.86
C PRO A 9 0.90 -9.24 -16.27
N ARG A 10 1.18 -10.23 -17.11
CA ARG A 10 2.13 -11.30 -16.80
C ARG A 10 3.35 -11.11 -17.66
N VAL A 11 4.49 -11.02 -17.04
CA VAL A 11 5.79 -10.86 -17.69
C VAL A 11 6.68 -12.08 -17.37
N ASN A 12 7.83 -12.19 -18.03
CA ASN A 12 8.74 -13.34 -17.91
C ASN A 12 9.24 -13.62 -16.47
N TRP A 13 9.22 -12.62 -15.58
CA TRP A 13 9.59 -12.78 -14.18
C TRP A 13 8.39 -12.91 -13.23
N SER A 14 7.14 -12.83 -13.68
CA SER A 14 5.97 -13.08 -12.85
C SER A 14 5.94 -14.53 -12.37
N SER A 15 5.45 -14.76 -11.15
CA SER A 15 5.20 -16.10 -10.66
C SER A 15 3.95 -16.71 -11.28
N ASP A 16 4.01 -17.98 -11.67
CA ASP A 16 2.85 -18.70 -12.22
C ASP A 16 1.74 -18.91 -11.18
N LYS A 17 2.11 -19.00 -9.90
CA LYS A 17 1.20 -19.28 -8.80
C LYS A 17 1.35 -18.24 -7.69
N PRO A 18 0.24 -17.72 -7.10
CA PRO A 18 0.29 -16.71 -6.04
C PRO A 18 0.87 -17.23 -4.71
N TYR A 19 0.88 -18.53 -4.49
CA TYR A 19 1.42 -19.17 -3.27
C TYR A 19 2.74 -19.89 -3.52
N ASN A 20 3.58 -19.33 -4.39
CA ASN A 20 4.91 -19.86 -4.65
C ASN A 20 5.89 -19.36 -3.58
N PHE A 21 6.38 -20.26 -2.72
CA PHE A 21 7.39 -19.97 -1.69
C PHE A 21 8.84 -20.19 -2.17
N LYS A 22 9.02 -20.59 -3.43
CA LYS A 22 10.33 -20.71 -4.09
C LYS A 22 10.31 -20.01 -5.45
N PRO A 23 10.09 -18.68 -5.47
CA PRO A 23 10.05 -17.91 -6.72
C PRO A 23 11.44 -17.83 -7.36
N LYS A 24 11.48 -17.47 -8.65
CA LYS A 24 12.72 -17.10 -9.31
C LYS A 24 13.34 -15.87 -8.59
N PHE A 25 14.66 -15.75 -8.62
CA PHE A 25 15.36 -14.61 -8.00
C PHE A 25 14.85 -13.28 -8.55
N SER A 26 14.63 -13.17 -9.86
CA SER A 26 14.07 -11.96 -10.47
C SER A 26 12.68 -11.60 -9.95
N THR A 27 11.79 -12.60 -9.78
CA THR A 27 10.45 -12.38 -9.21
C THR A 27 10.54 -11.83 -7.77
N PHE A 28 11.42 -12.41 -6.96
CA PHE A 28 11.64 -11.97 -5.58
C PHE A 28 12.27 -10.58 -5.52
N PHE A 29 13.24 -10.30 -6.39
CA PHE A 29 13.86 -8.98 -6.49
C PHE A 29 12.84 -7.90 -6.82
N PHE A 30 12.02 -8.08 -7.87
CA PHE A 30 10.99 -7.10 -8.24
C PHE A 30 9.88 -6.99 -7.20
N LEU A 31 9.52 -8.07 -6.50
CA LEU A 31 8.63 -8.00 -5.34
C LEU A 31 9.19 -7.03 -4.29
N CYS A 32 10.41 -7.29 -3.82
CA CYS A 32 11.03 -6.48 -2.77
C CYS A 32 11.21 -5.02 -3.22
N PHE A 33 11.69 -4.79 -4.45
CA PHE A 33 11.85 -3.46 -5.02
C PHE A 33 10.54 -2.69 -5.10
N GLY A 34 9.46 -3.32 -5.58
CA GLY A 34 8.14 -2.71 -5.63
C GLY A 34 7.60 -2.37 -4.23
N LEU A 35 7.81 -3.26 -3.25
CA LEU A 35 7.40 -3.01 -1.87
C LEU A 35 8.23 -1.93 -1.18
N MET A 36 9.53 -1.81 -1.49
CA MET A 36 10.38 -0.70 -1.02
C MET A 36 9.87 0.64 -1.55
N LEU A 37 9.58 0.73 -2.85
CA LEU A 37 9.01 1.94 -3.45
C LEU A 37 7.64 2.27 -2.84
N PHE A 38 6.81 1.26 -2.63
CA PHE A 38 5.50 1.45 -2.00
C PHE A 38 5.65 2.03 -0.58
N GLY A 39 6.48 1.42 0.26
CA GLY A 39 6.72 1.88 1.62
C GLY A 39 7.42 3.24 1.69
N LEU A 40 8.37 3.51 0.77
CA LEU A 40 8.98 4.82 0.63
C LEU A 40 7.94 5.90 0.31
N GLY A 41 7.06 5.65 -0.66
CA GLY A 41 6.00 6.57 -1.01
C GLY A 41 5.02 6.82 0.15
N GLU A 42 4.62 5.77 0.90
CA GLU A 42 3.80 5.92 2.12
C GLU A 42 4.50 6.82 3.16
N GLY A 43 5.79 6.59 3.39
CA GLY A 43 6.60 7.42 4.30
C GLY A 43 6.73 8.86 3.82
N LEU A 44 6.98 9.11 2.53
CA LEU A 44 7.03 10.45 1.95
C LEU A 44 5.71 11.20 2.11
N LEU A 45 4.58 10.51 1.97
CA LEU A 45 3.26 11.10 2.16
C LEU A 45 3.06 11.54 3.62
N ILE A 46 3.49 10.74 4.59
CA ILE A 46 3.46 11.10 6.01
C ILE A 46 4.35 12.32 6.28
N VAL A 47 5.58 12.32 5.75
CA VAL A 47 6.55 13.42 5.92
C VAL A 47 6.11 14.69 5.23
N SER A 48 5.27 14.61 4.19
CA SER A 48 4.72 15.81 3.52
C SER A 48 3.84 16.69 4.42
N PHE A 49 3.33 16.14 5.52
CA PHE A 49 2.46 16.82 6.49
C PHE A 49 1.13 17.33 5.89
N THR A 50 0.78 16.90 4.68
CA THR A 50 -0.48 17.31 4.00
C THR A 50 -1.63 16.33 4.25
N GLY A 51 -1.39 15.28 5.01
CA GLY A 51 -2.27 14.12 5.24
C GLY A 51 -1.62 12.83 4.75
N ALA A 52 -2.11 11.69 5.22
CA ALA A 52 -1.57 10.38 4.91
C ALA A 52 -2.60 9.48 4.20
N SER A 53 -2.18 8.32 3.72
CA SER A 53 -3.10 7.31 3.19
C SER A 53 -4.04 6.80 4.29
N PRO A 54 -5.23 6.30 3.97
CA PRO A 54 -6.23 5.88 4.97
C PRO A 54 -5.68 5.00 6.10
N TRP A 55 -4.92 3.98 5.74
CA TRP A 55 -4.33 3.06 6.72
C TRP A 55 -3.14 3.66 7.48
N SER A 56 -2.41 4.58 6.85
CA SER A 56 -1.33 5.33 7.51
C SER A 56 -1.87 6.38 8.46
N VAL A 57 -3.05 6.97 8.20
CA VAL A 57 -3.78 7.80 9.16
C VAL A 57 -4.13 7.00 10.42
N LEU A 58 -4.62 5.75 10.24
CA LEU A 58 -4.88 4.86 11.39
C LEU A 58 -3.60 4.54 12.15
N ALA A 59 -2.53 4.16 11.44
CA ALA A 59 -1.25 3.84 12.08
C ALA A 59 -0.67 5.04 12.83
N GLN A 60 -0.73 6.23 12.23
CA GLN A 60 -0.29 7.48 12.86
C GLN A 60 -1.12 7.81 14.11
N GLY A 61 -2.46 7.74 14.01
CA GLY A 61 -3.35 7.99 15.14
C GLY A 61 -3.07 7.05 16.32
N ILE A 62 -2.86 5.74 16.08
CA ILE A 62 -2.50 4.80 17.13
C ILE A 62 -1.11 5.11 17.68
N SER A 63 -0.11 5.40 16.82
CA SER A 63 1.26 5.73 17.22
C SER A 63 1.33 6.90 18.19
N LEU A 64 0.50 7.92 18.01
CA LEU A 64 0.41 9.08 18.91
C LEU A 64 -0.08 8.73 20.33
N ASN A 65 -0.80 7.63 20.49
CA ASN A 65 -1.37 7.18 21.77
C ASN A 65 -0.57 6.06 22.45
N VAL A 66 0.45 5.50 21.74
CA VAL A 66 1.34 4.46 22.26
C VAL A 66 2.77 4.80 21.86
N ASN A 67 3.76 4.49 22.71
CA ASN A 67 5.18 4.78 22.43
C ASN A 67 5.79 3.81 21.40
N LEU A 68 5.19 3.71 20.19
CA LEU A 68 5.68 2.88 19.10
C LEU A 68 5.74 3.70 17.81
N THR A 69 6.64 3.34 16.90
CA THR A 69 6.78 4.02 15.61
C THR A 69 5.60 3.74 14.69
N ILE A 70 5.36 4.62 13.72
CA ILE A 70 4.28 4.47 12.72
C ILE A 70 4.47 3.18 11.92
N GLY A 71 5.73 2.84 11.54
CA GLY A 71 6.02 1.58 10.86
C GLY A 71 5.72 0.37 11.74
N THR A 72 6.11 0.37 13.01
CA THR A 72 5.77 -0.71 13.95
C THR A 72 4.26 -0.89 14.05
N ILE A 73 3.49 0.19 14.18
CA ILE A 73 2.02 0.12 14.22
C ILE A 73 1.47 -0.40 12.88
N THR A 74 2.02 0.04 11.74
CA THR A 74 1.63 -0.47 10.41
C THR A 74 1.83 -1.97 10.31
N PHE A 75 2.94 -2.49 10.84
CA PHE A 75 3.20 -3.93 10.90
C PHE A 75 2.17 -4.65 11.79
N LEU A 76 1.89 -4.13 12.99
CA LEU A 76 0.92 -4.71 13.91
C LEU A 76 -0.51 -4.70 13.34
N ILE A 77 -0.91 -3.62 12.66
CA ILE A 77 -2.18 -3.55 11.92
C ILE A 77 -2.20 -4.64 10.84
N SER A 78 -1.11 -4.83 10.10
CA SER A 78 -1.02 -5.88 9.07
C SER A 78 -1.20 -7.27 9.68
N LEU A 79 -0.61 -7.55 10.85
CA LEU A 79 -0.82 -8.81 11.56
C LEU A 79 -2.28 -8.98 12.02
N ALA A 80 -2.89 -7.95 12.58
CA ALA A 80 -4.29 -7.97 12.98
C ALA A 80 -5.21 -8.25 11.78
N VAL A 81 -4.94 -7.62 10.64
CA VAL A 81 -5.66 -7.86 9.38
C VAL A 81 -5.48 -9.30 8.90
N LEU A 82 -4.28 -9.88 9.01
CA LEU A 82 -4.05 -11.28 8.65
C LEU A 82 -4.81 -12.27 9.56
N ILE A 83 -5.03 -11.94 10.84
CA ILE A 83 -5.91 -12.73 11.71
C ILE A 83 -7.35 -12.71 11.18
N LEU A 84 -7.83 -11.57 10.69
CA LEU A 84 -9.16 -11.47 10.07
C LEU A 84 -9.27 -12.27 8.75
N TRP A 85 -8.17 -12.64 8.10
CA TRP A 85 -8.20 -13.49 6.92
C TRP A 85 -8.64 -14.92 7.23
N ILE A 86 -8.40 -15.41 8.46
CA ILE A 86 -8.75 -16.77 8.85
C ILE A 86 -10.25 -17.06 8.63
N PRO A 87 -11.18 -16.28 9.21
CA PRO A 87 -12.62 -16.50 8.98
C PRO A 87 -13.07 -16.14 7.56
N LEU A 88 -12.25 -15.43 6.78
CA LEU A 88 -12.52 -15.06 5.39
C LEU A 88 -11.96 -16.09 4.39
N GLY A 89 -11.28 -17.14 4.85
CA GLY A 89 -10.71 -18.18 4.01
C GLY A 89 -9.61 -17.70 3.07
N GLN A 90 -8.95 -16.56 3.38
CA GLN A 90 -7.83 -16.06 2.61
C GLN A 90 -6.53 -16.73 3.07
N LYS A 91 -5.58 -16.92 2.15
CA LYS A 91 -4.28 -17.52 2.47
C LYS A 91 -3.16 -16.52 2.19
N PRO A 92 -2.24 -16.29 3.14
CA PRO A 92 -1.09 -15.43 2.90
C PRO A 92 -0.09 -16.08 1.96
N GLY A 93 0.40 -15.33 0.98
CA GLY A 93 1.53 -15.70 0.14
C GLY A 93 2.82 -15.06 0.62
N MET A 94 3.94 -15.33 -0.08
CA MET A 94 5.22 -14.70 0.21
C MET A 94 5.10 -13.16 0.09
N GLY A 95 4.45 -12.67 -0.96
CA GLY A 95 4.20 -11.24 -1.14
C GLY A 95 3.42 -10.59 0.02
N THR A 96 2.49 -11.31 0.63
CA THR A 96 1.74 -10.85 1.80
C THR A 96 2.64 -10.61 3.01
N ILE A 97 3.54 -11.56 3.29
CA ILE A 97 4.47 -11.49 4.42
C ILE A 97 5.47 -10.34 4.22
N PHE A 98 6.10 -10.29 3.04
CA PHE A 98 7.07 -9.24 2.72
C PHE A 98 6.42 -7.85 2.63
N ASN A 99 5.16 -7.75 2.19
CA ASN A 99 4.40 -6.50 2.20
C ASN A 99 4.28 -5.93 3.63
N ALA A 100 3.88 -6.75 4.60
CA ALA A 100 3.75 -6.32 5.99
C ALA A 100 5.09 -5.84 6.58
N ILE A 101 6.20 -6.51 6.25
CA ILE A 101 7.53 -6.21 6.81
C ILE A 101 8.17 -5.01 6.11
N ILE A 102 8.30 -5.07 4.77
CA ILE A 102 9.08 -4.09 4.01
C ILE A 102 8.42 -2.71 4.05
N ILE A 103 7.10 -2.62 3.88
CA ILE A 103 6.40 -1.32 3.93
C ILE A 103 6.58 -0.67 5.30
N ALA A 104 6.42 -1.43 6.38
CA ALA A 104 6.61 -0.94 7.75
C ALA A 104 8.02 -0.38 7.98
N LEU A 105 9.05 -1.13 7.58
CA LEU A 105 10.44 -0.71 7.68
C LEU A 105 10.74 0.55 6.85
N MET A 106 10.23 0.60 5.62
CA MET A 106 10.46 1.75 4.73
C MET A 106 9.77 3.02 5.21
N ILE A 107 8.59 2.91 5.84
CA ILE A 107 7.92 4.05 6.47
C ILE A 107 8.81 4.63 7.58
N ASP A 108 9.30 3.82 8.51
CA ASP A 108 10.13 4.29 9.62
C ASP A 108 11.48 4.86 9.13
N LEU A 109 12.11 4.22 8.14
CA LEU A 109 13.33 4.74 7.52
C LEU A 109 13.07 6.10 6.85
N CYS A 110 11.99 6.24 6.12
CA CYS A 110 11.64 7.49 5.46
C CYS A 110 11.42 8.61 6.48
N ILE A 111 10.62 8.38 7.52
CA ILE A 111 10.34 9.36 8.57
C ILE A 111 11.64 9.78 9.29
N LYS A 112 12.57 8.84 9.48
CA LYS A 112 13.84 9.10 10.16
C LYS A 112 14.81 9.94 9.33
N PHE A 113 14.86 9.74 8.02
CA PHE A 113 15.91 10.31 7.17
C PHE A 113 15.45 11.45 6.26
N VAL A 114 14.16 11.56 5.99
CA VAL A 114 13.64 12.60 5.11
C VAL A 114 13.09 13.76 5.96
N PRO A 115 13.64 14.97 5.82
CA PRO A 115 13.14 16.13 6.55
C PRO A 115 11.77 16.58 6.01
N THR A 116 10.90 17.02 6.92
CA THR A 116 9.61 17.63 6.56
C THR A 116 9.85 18.99 5.90
N PRO A 117 9.30 19.25 4.71
CA PRO A 117 9.40 20.55 4.07
C PRO A 117 8.65 21.61 4.89
N SER A 118 9.25 22.80 5.03
CA SER A 118 8.64 23.92 5.76
C SER A 118 7.60 24.69 4.93
N ASP A 119 7.77 24.72 3.61
CA ASP A 119 6.88 25.41 2.68
C ASP A 119 5.76 24.51 2.18
N TYR A 120 4.54 25.01 2.18
CA TYR A 120 3.35 24.24 1.79
C TYR A 120 3.37 23.78 0.32
N LEU A 121 3.97 24.54 -0.58
CA LEU A 121 4.09 24.15 -1.98
C LEU A 121 4.99 22.90 -2.11
N TYR A 122 6.14 22.88 -1.41
CA TYR A 122 7.01 21.71 -1.39
C TYR A 122 6.35 20.51 -0.72
N GLN A 123 5.54 20.71 0.31
CA GLN A 123 4.72 19.65 0.93
C GLN A 123 3.77 19.02 -0.08
N LEU A 124 3.05 19.83 -0.89
CA LEU A 124 2.14 19.33 -1.95
C LEU A 124 2.88 18.61 -3.07
N ILE A 125 4.04 19.13 -3.49
CA ILE A 125 4.89 18.46 -4.47
C ILE A 125 5.33 17.10 -3.94
N LEU A 126 5.80 17.03 -2.70
CA LEU A 126 6.22 15.80 -2.05
C LEU A 126 5.06 14.80 -1.95
N ALA A 127 3.85 15.26 -1.57
CA ALA A 127 2.64 14.43 -1.53
C ALA A 127 2.30 13.86 -2.91
N THR A 128 2.42 14.67 -3.96
CA THR A 128 2.15 14.22 -5.34
C THR A 128 3.17 13.16 -5.79
N ILE A 129 4.45 13.40 -5.54
CA ILE A 129 5.53 12.44 -5.83
C ILE A 129 5.30 11.14 -5.05
N SER A 130 4.87 11.25 -3.78
CA SER A 130 4.62 10.07 -2.94
C SER A 130 3.52 9.18 -3.51
N VAL A 131 2.37 9.75 -3.92
CA VAL A 131 1.26 8.98 -4.52
C VAL A 131 1.69 8.27 -5.80
N ILE A 132 2.48 8.94 -6.65
CA ILE A 132 3.06 8.33 -7.86
C ILE A 132 3.98 7.18 -7.49
N THR A 133 4.86 7.37 -6.51
CA THR A 133 5.82 6.35 -6.04
C THR A 133 5.10 5.13 -5.46
N VAL A 134 4.08 5.33 -4.63
CA VAL A 134 3.22 4.25 -4.13
C VAL A 134 2.56 3.49 -5.27
N GLY A 135 2.03 4.22 -6.26
CA GLY A 135 1.36 3.61 -7.41
C GLY A 135 2.30 2.76 -8.27
N ILE A 136 3.48 3.27 -8.60
CA ILE A 136 4.49 2.53 -9.36
C ILE A 136 4.96 1.31 -8.57
N GLY A 137 5.32 1.47 -7.28
CA GLY A 137 5.70 0.37 -6.41
C GLY A 137 4.61 -0.69 -6.29
N GLY A 138 3.36 -0.26 -6.15
CA GLY A 138 2.18 -1.12 -6.14
C GLY A 138 2.02 -1.92 -7.44
N GLY A 139 2.18 -1.27 -8.61
CA GLY A 139 2.16 -1.93 -9.90
C GLY A 139 3.22 -3.03 -10.02
N ILE A 140 4.47 -2.71 -9.66
CA ILE A 140 5.59 -3.67 -9.72
C ILE A 140 5.32 -4.88 -8.81
N TYR A 141 4.94 -4.64 -7.54
CA TYR A 141 4.72 -5.75 -6.61
C TYR A 141 3.55 -6.65 -7.04
N LEU A 142 2.46 -6.07 -7.58
CA LEU A 142 1.31 -6.84 -8.05
C LEU A 142 1.66 -7.78 -9.20
N VAL A 143 2.52 -7.35 -10.12
CA VAL A 143 2.99 -8.16 -11.26
C VAL A 143 3.82 -9.36 -10.79
N SER A 144 4.46 -9.31 -9.61
CA SER A 144 5.19 -10.46 -9.06
C SER A 144 4.30 -11.69 -8.83
N ASN A 145 3.00 -11.50 -8.62
CA ASN A 145 1.99 -12.54 -8.38
C ASN A 145 2.38 -13.52 -7.25
N LEU A 146 2.85 -12.99 -6.12
CA LEU A 146 3.26 -13.78 -4.94
C LEU A 146 2.31 -13.63 -3.74
N GLY A 147 1.09 -13.23 -3.98
CA GLY A 147 0.04 -13.03 -2.98
C GLY A 147 -0.35 -11.57 -2.81
N ALA A 148 -1.59 -11.34 -2.38
CA ALA A 148 -2.12 -10.00 -2.12
C ALA A 148 -1.52 -9.42 -0.84
N GLY A 149 -1.42 -8.09 -0.75
CA GLY A 149 -1.11 -7.42 0.50
C GLY A 149 -2.19 -7.67 1.57
N PRO A 150 -1.85 -7.50 2.87
CA PRO A 150 -2.82 -7.74 3.95
C PRO A 150 -4.15 -7.01 3.76
N ARG A 151 -4.11 -5.73 3.40
CA ARG A 151 -5.28 -4.87 3.18
C ARG A 151 -6.10 -5.32 1.97
N ASP A 152 -5.43 -5.67 0.86
CA ASP A 152 -6.08 -6.12 -0.38
C ASP A 152 -6.79 -7.45 -0.18
N GLY A 153 -6.16 -8.40 0.52
CA GLY A 153 -6.78 -9.68 0.81
C GLY A 153 -7.95 -9.59 1.77
N LEU A 154 -7.93 -8.66 2.75
CA LEU A 154 -9.08 -8.35 3.58
C LEU A 154 -10.26 -7.87 2.71
N MET A 155 -10.00 -6.93 1.81
CA MET A 155 -11.01 -6.42 0.88
C MET A 155 -11.60 -7.53 0.01
N ILE A 156 -10.75 -8.38 -0.58
CA ILE A 156 -11.18 -9.52 -1.41
C ILE A 156 -11.99 -10.53 -0.58
N GLY A 157 -11.55 -10.83 0.64
CA GLY A 157 -12.25 -11.75 1.53
C GLY A 157 -13.63 -11.25 1.94
N LEU A 158 -13.72 -9.98 2.32
CA LEU A 158 -15.01 -9.34 2.65
C LEU A 158 -15.93 -9.25 1.43
N GLN A 159 -15.40 -8.91 0.26
CA GLN A 159 -16.16 -8.86 -0.98
C GLN A 159 -16.80 -10.22 -1.30
N LYS A 160 -16.03 -11.30 -1.19
CA LYS A 160 -16.54 -12.67 -1.43
C LYS A 160 -17.62 -13.08 -0.42
N LYS A 161 -17.51 -12.65 0.84
CA LYS A 161 -18.44 -13.03 1.90
C LYS A 161 -19.71 -12.19 1.90
N SER A 162 -19.61 -10.90 1.57
CA SER A 162 -20.74 -9.96 1.58
C SER A 162 -21.50 -9.89 0.25
N ASN A 163 -20.92 -10.39 -0.84
CA ASN A 163 -21.41 -10.21 -2.23
C ASN A 163 -21.57 -8.73 -2.65
N LEU A 164 -20.97 -7.79 -1.93
CA LEU A 164 -20.97 -6.38 -2.26
C LEU A 164 -19.97 -6.07 -3.40
N PRO A 165 -20.17 -4.99 -4.17
CA PRO A 165 -19.15 -4.53 -5.12
C PRO A 165 -17.83 -4.22 -4.43
N VAL A 166 -16.71 -4.56 -5.06
CA VAL A 166 -15.35 -4.30 -4.53
C VAL A 166 -15.17 -2.83 -4.13
N ALA A 167 -15.69 -1.90 -4.94
CA ALA A 167 -15.60 -0.46 -4.66
C ALA A 167 -16.32 -0.07 -3.34
N ALA A 168 -17.48 -0.68 -3.05
CA ALA A 168 -18.21 -0.42 -1.82
C ALA A 168 -17.48 -0.96 -0.58
N VAL A 169 -16.93 -2.18 -0.67
CA VAL A 169 -16.12 -2.76 0.42
C VAL A 169 -14.87 -1.93 0.67
N ARG A 170 -14.19 -1.51 -0.40
CA ARG A 170 -13.01 -0.65 -0.30
C ARG A 170 -13.35 0.69 0.35
N ALA A 171 -14.38 1.38 -0.15
CA ALA A 171 -14.80 2.66 0.40
C ALA A 171 -15.18 2.55 1.89
N PHE A 172 -15.93 1.51 2.26
CA PHE A 172 -16.29 1.25 3.67
C PHE A 172 -15.05 1.06 4.53
N LEU A 173 -14.11 0.23 4.13
CA LEU A 173 -12.87 0.00 4.88
C LEU A 173 -12.04 1.29 5.00
N GLU A 174 -11.81 1.99 3.88
CA GLU A 174 -10.99 3.20 3.86
C GLU A 174 -11.61 4.33 4.70
N ILE A 175 -12.92 4.53 4.61
CA ILE A 175 -13.64 5.52 5.44
C ILE A 175 -13.55 5.13 6.92
N SER A 176 -13.76 3.86 7.26
CA SER A 176 -13.70 3.39 8.64
C SER A 176 -12.31 3.62 9.25
N VAL A 177 -11.24 3.20 8.57
CA VAL A 177 -9.87 3.34 9.11
C VAL A 177 -9.42 4.80 9.18
N VAL A 178 -9.78 5.63 8.19
CA VAL A 178 -9.50 7.08 8.23
C VAL A 178 -10.23 7.73 9.40
N SER A 179 -11.51 7.44 9.59
CA SER A 179 -12.32 8.05 10.66
C SER A 179 -11.77 7.70 12.03
N ILE A 180 -11.43 6.43 12.26
CA ILE A 180 -10.83 5.97 13.52
C ILE A 180 -9.44 6.61 13.71
N GLY A 181 -8.60 6.60 12.68
CA GLY A 181 -7.26 7.16 12.75
C GLY A 181 -7.28 8.68 13.00
N TRP A 182 -8.19 9.40 12.35
CA TRP A 182 -8.37 10.83 12.57
C TRP A 182 -8.85 11.14 13.99
N TYR A 183 -9.82 10.39 14.49
CA TYR A 183 -10.29 10.50 15.89
C TYR A 183 -9.14 10.29 16.89
N LEU A 184 -8.19 9.41 16.58
CA LEU A 184 -6.99 9.16 17.39
C LEU A 184 -5.87 10.20 17.18
N GLY A 185 -6.07 11.23 16.35
CA GLY A 185 -5.11 12.29 16.10
C GLY A 185 -4.27 12.14 14.83
N GLY A 186 -4.54 11.14 13.99
CA GLY A 186 -3.89 10.97 12.70
C GLY A 186 -4.21 12.12 11.73
N THR A 187 -3.26 12.45 10.85
CA THR A 187 -3.36 13.62 9.98
C THR A 187 -4.15 13.31 8.71
N VAL A 188 -5.29 13.97 8.56
CA VAL A 188 -6.13 13.97 7.34
C VAL A 188 -6.04 15.33 6.66
N GLY A 189 -5.88 15.36 5.35
CA GLY A 189 -5.79 16.60 4.60
C GLY A 189 -5.78 16.41 3.09
N VAL A 190 -5.24 17.39 2.36
CA VAL A 190 -5.16 17.36 0.88
C VAL A 190 -4.39 16.16 0.38
N GLY A 191 -3.31 15.75 1.07
CA GLY A 191 -2.55 14.52 0.73
C GLY A 191 -3.39 13.26 0.81
N THR A 192 -4.32 13.17 1.79
CA THR A 192 -5.26 12.05 1.89
C THR A 192 -6.21 11.99 0.69
N LEU A 193 -6.69 13.15 0.23
CA LEU A 193 -7.54 13.24 -0.97
C LEU A 193 -6.76 12.91 -2.23
N LEU A 194 -5.53 13.44 -2.37
CA LEU A 194 -4.63 13.10 -3.48
C LEU A 194 -4.38 11.59 -3.54
N PHE A 195 -4.17 10.95 -2.40
CA PHE A 195 -4.02 9.51 -2.34
C PHE A 195 -5.31 8.79 -2.75
N ALA A 196 -6.44 9.14 -2.16
CA ALA A 196 -7.72 8.46 -2.41
C ALA A 196 -8.12 8.46 -3.89
N PHE A 197 -7.93 9.58 -4.59
CA PHE A 197 -8.27 9.72 -6.01
C PHE A 197 -7.11 9.37 -6.95
N GLY A 198 -5.86 9.58 -6.53
CA GLY A 198 -4.67 9.41 -7.36
C GLY A 198 -4.10 8.00 -7.38
N ILE A 199 -4.29 7.20 -6.31
CA ILE A 199 -3.62 5.90 -6.21
C ILE A 199 -4.05 4.93 -7.31
N GLY A 200 -5.33 4.90 -7.70
CA GLY A 200 -5.83 4.03 -8.75
C GLY A 200 -5.14 4.29 -10.11
N PRO A 201 -5.18 5.51 -10.65
CA PRO A 201 -4.44 5.89 -11.84
C PRO A 201 -2.92 5.64 -11.75
N CYS A 202 -2.29 5.90 -10.60
CA CYS A 202 -0.86 5.70 -10.41
C CYS A 202 -0.47 4.21 -10.40
N VAL A 203 -1.29 3.32 -9.81
CA VAL A 203 -1.09 1.87 -9.92
C VAL A 203 -1.27 1.41 -11.36
N ALA A 204 -2.28 1.91 -12.08
CA ALA A 204 -2.46 1.60 -13.50
C ALA A 204 -1.25 2.06 -14.34
N LEU A 205 -0.65 3.21 -14.02
CA LEU A 205 0.60 3.67 -14.63
C LEU A 205 1.74 2.71 -14.32
N GLY A 206 1.91 2.27 -13.08
CA GLY A 206 2.93 1.30 -12.68
C GLY A 206 2.79 -0.03 -13.43
N LEU A 207 1.57 -0.56 -13.55
CA LEU A 207 1.29 -1.76 -14.34
C LEU A 207 1.62 -1.56 -15.83
N TYR A 208 1.27 -0.42 -16.39
CA TYR A 208 1.57 -0.07 -17.79
C TYR A 208 3.07 0.01 -18.05
N LEU A 209 3.83 0.65 -17.15
CA LEU A 209 5.28 0.75 -17.27
C LEU A 209 5.94 -0.63 -17.25
N VAL A 210 5.52 -1.51 -16.34
CA VAL A 210 6.04 -2.88 -16.28
C VAL A 210 5.71 -3.66 -17.55
N ASP A 211 4.47 -3.56 -18.03
CA ASP A 211 4.03 -4.25 -19.25
C ASP A 211 4.86 -3.80 -20.47
N ASN A 212 5.08 -2.49 -20.61
CA ASN A 212 5.80 -1.91 -21.75
C ASN A 212 7.32 -2.14 -21.72
N ILE A 213 7.91 -2.35 -20.53
CA ILE A 213 9.36 -2.59 -20.38
C ILE A 213 9.71 -4.06 -20.55
N PHE A 214 8.82 -4.98 -20.15
CA PHE A 214 9.13 -6.41 -20.04
C PHE A 214 8.34 -7.32 -20.99
N ASN A 215 7.38 -6.79 -21.77
CA ASN A 215 6.68 -7.42 -22.88
C ASN A 215 6.91 -6.66 -24.18
#